data_88dd04ae4f9af596a3fcc34c5b532eb4
#
_entry.id   88dd04ae4f9af596a3fcc34c5b532eb4
#
_cell.length_a   1.000
_cell.length_b   1.000
_cell.length_c   1.000
_cell.angle_alpha   90.00
_cell.angle_beta   90.00
_cell.angle_gamma   90.00
#
_symmetry.space_group_name_H-M   'P 1'
#
loop_
_entity.id
_entity.type
_entity.pdbx_description
1 polymer ?
#
loop_
_entity_poly.entity_id
_entity_poly.type
_entity_poly.pdbx_seq_one_letter_code
_entity_poly.pdbx_strand_id
1 'polypeptide(L)'
;MRPKVIIYTDGGASPNPGRGGWAAILHSPEHNAEREIYGAEDDTTNNRMELTAAIRALEALKIPCDVEIFTDSAYLQNAFVKRWLQNWKRKGWKTSQGGDVLNRDLWERLDELTKIHSVSWNWVKGHSDNERNNRCDELVHIARGR
;
A
#
# COMPACT_ATOMS: atom_id res chain seq x y z
N MET A 1 0.28 23.36 9.38
CA MET A 1 -0.65 22.71 8.43
C MET A 1 0.10 21.66 7.62
N ARG A 2 -0.47 20.48 7.48
CA ARG A 2 0.17 19.40 6.72
C ARG A 2 -0.18 19.51 5.24
N PRO A 3 0.78 19.35 4.34
CA PRO A 3 0.45 19.33 2.92
C PRO A 3 -0.38 18.10 2.56
N LYS A 4 -1.24 18.26 1.58
CA LYS A 4 -2.09 17.19 1.08
C LYS A 4 -1.37 16.42 -0.02
N VAL A 5 -1.41 15.09 0.07
CA VAL A 5 -0.86 14.20 -0.96
C VAL A 5 -1.88 13.13 -1.29
N ILE A 6 -2.05 12.87 -2.56
CA ILE A 6 -2.92 11.79 -3.04
C ILE A 6 -2.01 10.69 -3.58
N ILE A 7 -2.22 9.47 -3.10
CA ILE A 7 -1.39 8.33 -3.45
C ILE A 7 -2.26 7.25 -4.08
N TYR A 8 -1.78 6.69 -5.19
CA TYR A 8 -2.38 5.53 -5.85
C TYR A 8 -1.38 4.40 -5.76
N THR A 9 -1.84 3.21 -5.37
CA THR A 9 -0.95 2.05 -5.17
C THR A 9 -1.48 0.83 -5.89
N ASP A 10 -0.55 -0.07 -6.24
CA ASP A 10 -0.87 -1.39 -6.76
C ASP A 10 0.30 -2.33 -6.49
N GLY A 11 0.02 -3.61 -6.47
CA GLY A 11 1.03 -4.63 -6.25
C GLY A 11 0.51 -6.00 -6.62
N GLY A 12 1.41 -6.88 -6.99
CA GLY A 12 1.02 -8.24 -7.32
C GLY A 12 2.21 -9.13 -7.59
N ALA A 13 1.95 -10.42 -7.61
CA ALA A 13 2.95 -11.43 -7.93
C ALA A 13 2.37 -12.43 -8.92
N SER A 14 3.20 -12.93 -9.84
CA SER A 14 2.77 -13.93 -10.80
C SER A 14 3.95 -14.86 -11.11
N PRO A 15 3.81 -16.18 -10.79
CA PRO A 15 2.70 -16.75 -10.04
C PRO A 15 2.62 -16.19 -8.62
N ASN A 16 1.54 -16.51 -7.91
CA ASN A 16 1.36 -16.05 -6.52
C ASN A 16 1.38 -17.26 -5.58
N PRO A 17 2.47 -17.54 -4.81
CA PRO A 17 3.67 -16.69 -4.65
C PRO A 17 4.63 -16.80 -5.84
N GLY A 18 5.48 -15.77 -5.98
CA GLY A 18 6.49 -15.76 -7.03
C GLY A 18 7.09 -14.36 -7.20
N ARG A 19 7.53 -14.08 -8.42
CA ARG A 19 8.10 -12.77 -8.75
C ARG A 19 7.02 -11.70 -8.65
N GLY A 20 7.24 -10.68 -7.83
CA GLY A 20 6.27 -9.62 -7.62
C GLY A 20 6.79 -8.25 -7.96
N GLY A 21 5.84 -7.32 -8.06
CA GLY A 21 6.13 -5.91 -8.26
C GLY A 21 5.15 -5.06 -7.48
N TRP A 22 5.56 -3.85 -7.21
CA TRP A 22 4.74 -2.86 -6.54
C TRP A 22 4.94 -1.51 -7.21
N ALA A 23 3.94 -0.65 -7.12
CA ALA A 23 4.01 0.68 -7.70
C ALA A 23 3.15 1.66 -6.92
N ALA A 24 3.57 2.92 -6.94
CA ALA A 24 2.79 4.00 -6.36
C ALA A 24 2.97 5.26 -7.18
N ILE A 25 1.90 6.05 -7.26
CA ILE A 25 1.94 7.39 -7.84
C ILE A 25 1.58 8.36 -6.74
N LEU A 26 2.47 9.32 -6.49
CA LEU A 26 2.28 10.35 -5.48
C LEU A 26 1.98 11.67 -6.18
N HIS A 27 0.84 12.26 -5.85
CA HIS A 27 0.39 13.49 -6.48
C HIS A 27 0.20 14.57 -5.42
N SER A 28 0.85 15.73 -5.62
CA SER A 28 0.69 16.91 -4.77
C SER A 28 -0.18 17.92 -5.51
N PRO A 29 -1.47 18.06 -5.14
CA PRO A 29 -2.34 19.00 -5.84
C PRO A 29 -1.88 20.46 -5.75
N GLU A 30 -1.33 20.85 -4.59
CA GLU A 30 -0.88 22.22 -4.37
C GLU A 30 0.25 22.62 -5.30
N HIS A 31 1.13 21.68 -5.63
CA HIS A 31 2.30 21.94 -6.47
C HIS A 31 2.12 21.42 -7.89
N ASN A 32 0.99 20.80 -8.18
CA ASN A 32 0.71 20.16 -9.46
C ASN A 32 1.89 19.25 -9.86
N ALA A 33 2.42 18.54 -8.88
CA ALA A 33 3.58 17.68 -9.05
C ALA A 33 3.17 16.21 -8.87
N GLU A 34 3.78 15.33 -9.64
CA GLU A 34 3.47 13.91 -9.61
C GLU A 34 4.75 13.11 -9.72
N ARG A 35 4.83 12.01 -8.97
CA ARG A 35 6.00 11.13 -8.95
C ARG A 35 5.56 9.68 -8.99
N GLU A 36 6.20 8.91 -9.86
CA GLU A 36 6.00 7.46 -9.92
C GLU A 36 7.16 6.76 -9.26
N ILE A 37 6.87 5.78 -8.39
CA ILE A 37 7.88 4.92 -7.80
C ILE A 37 7.42 3.47 -7.97
N TYR A 38 8.38 2.56 -8.16
CA TYR A 38 8.06 1.15 -8.32
C TYR A 38 9.29 0.29 -8.05
N GLY A 39 9.06 -0.98 -7.81
CA GLY A 39 10.12 -1.94 -7.55
C GLY A 39 9.60 -3.37 -7.65
N ALA A 40 10.51 -4.31 -7.49
CA ALA A 40 10.19 -5.73 -7.62
C ALA A 40 10.89 -6.54 -6.52
N GLU A 41 10.31 -7.70 -6.23
CA GLU A 41 10.89 -8.66 -5.27
C GLU A 41 10.67 -10.07 -5.81
N ASP A 42 11.62 -10.95 -5.51
CA ASP A 42 11.47 -12.37 -5.80
C ASP A 42 10.76 -13.05 -4.62
N ASP A 43 10.11 -14.19 -4.91
CA ASP A 43 9.51 -15.04 -3.88
C ASP A 43 8.59 -14.28 -2.92
N THR A 44 7.65 -13.52 -3.48
CA THR A 44 6.72 -12.71 -2.71
C THR A 44 5.27 -13.09 -3.03
N THR A 45 4.32 -12.33 -2.49
CA THR A 45 2.89 -12.56 -2.70
C THR A 45 2.19 -11.28 -3.11
N ASN A 46 0.97 -11.41 -3.65
CA ASN A 46 0.13 -10.25 -3.96
C ASN A 46 -0.02 -9.34 -2.75
N ASN A 47 -0.38 -9.93 -1.59
CA ASN A 47 -0.64 -9.14 -0.39
C ASN A 47 0.60 -8.39 0.09
N ARG A 48 1.78 -9.04 0.04
CA ARG A 48 3.02 -8.36 0.43
C ARG A 48 3.33 -7.20 -0.50
N MET A 49 3.10 -7.36 -1.78
CA MET A 49 3.37 -6.30 -2.77
C MET A 49 2.40 -5.12 -2.61
N GLU A 50 1.15 -5.39 -2.29
CA GLU A 50 0.17 -4.34 -2.03
C GLU A 50 0.55 -3.53 -0.78
N LEU A 51 0.98 -4.21 0.28
CA LEU A 51 1.48 -3.55 1.50
C LEU A 51 2.74 -2.75 1.21
N THR A 52 3.66 -3.33 0.46
CA THR A 52 4.93 -2.68 0.13
C THR A 52 4.70 -1.39 -0.65
N ALA A 53 3.77 -1.39 -1.59
CA ALA A 53 3.45 -0.19 -2.36
C ALA A 53 3.02 0.97 -1.44
N ALA A 54 2.13 0.69 -0.50
CA ALA A 54 1.67 1.71 0.46
C ALA A 54 2.81 2.17 1.37
N ILE A 55 3.62 1.24 1.86
CA ILE A 55 4.75 1.55 2.74
C ILE A 55 5.76 2.44 2.01
N ARG A 56 6.18 2.05 0.82
CA ARG A 56 7.17 2.79 0.06
C ARG A 56 6.68 4.19 -0.31
N ALA A 57 5.38 4.32 -0.62
CA ALA A 57 4.80 5.62 -0.92
C ALA A 57 4.86 6.54 0.30
N LEU A 58 4.49 6.05 1.47
CA LEU A 58 4.53 6.85 2.68
C LEU A 58 5.96 7.18 3.09
N GLU A 59 6.89 6.25 2.91
CA GLU A 59 8.31 6.48 3.19
C GLU A 59 8.93 7.55 2.29
N ALA A 60 8.38 7.75 1.10
CA ALA A 60 8.87 8.77 0.17
C ALA A 60 8.54 10.19 0.61
N LEU A 61 7.60 10.35 1.54
CA LEU A 61 7.21 11.65 2.07
C LEU A 61 8.19 12.10 3.15
N LYS A 62 8.76 13.29 2.99
CA LYS A 62 9.82 13.78 3.87
C LYS A 62 9.32 14.52 5.10
N ILE A 63 8.06 14.92 5.10
CA ILE A 63 7.42 15.61 6.21
C ILE A 63 6.04 14.99 6.46
N PRO A 64 5.47 15.18 7.66
CA PRO A 64 4.12 14.69 7.91
C PRO A 64 3.12 15.32 6.94
N CYS A 65 2.28 14.49 6.34
CA CYS A 65 1.32 14.90 5.32
C CYS A 65 -0.08 14.41 5.65
N ASP A 66 -1.08 15.08 5.08
CA ASP A 66 -2.44 14.57 5.02
C ASP A 66 -2.54 13.76 3.73
N VAL A 67 -2.74 12.46 3.85
CA VAL A 67 -2.63 11.52 2.74
C VAL A 67 -3.97 10.85 2.47
N GLU A 68 -4.36 10.82 1.19
CA GLU A 68 -5.44 9.97 0.72
C GLU A 68 -4.82 8.88 -0.13
N ILE A 69 -5.02 7.62 0.25
CA ILE A 69 -4.51 6.48 -0.52
C ILE A 69 -5.67 5.82 -1.23
N PHE A 70 -5.53 5.65 -2.54
CA PHE A 70 -6.48 4.93 -3.38
C PHE A 70 -5.88 3.57 -3.74
N THR A 71 -6.58 2.50 -3.40
CA THR A 71 -6.11 1.13 -3.62
C THR A 71 -7.29 0.25 -4.00
N ASP A 72 -7.04 -0.79 -4.81
CA ASP A 72 -8.02 -1.81 -5.09
C ASP A 72 -7.84 -3.03 -4.17
N SER A 73 -6.92 -2.96 -3.22
CA SER A 73 -6.63 -4.05 -2.31
C SER A 73 -7.66 -4.15 -1.20
N ALA A 74 -8.52 -5.15 -1.26
CA ALA A 74 -9.46 -5.45 -0.18
C ALA A 74 -8.72 -5.84 1.10
N TYR A 75 -7.58 -6.49 0.98
CA TYR A 75 -6.75 -6.89 2.10
C TYR A 75 -6.29 -5.69 2.92
N LEU A 76 -5.75 -4.67 2.23
CA LEU A 76 -5.30 -3.43 2.87
C LEU A 76 -6.47 -2.69 3.51
N GLN A 77 -7.52 -2.47 2.74
CA GLN A 77 -8.66 -1.71 3.21
C GLN A 77 -9.31 -2.37 4.43
N ASN A 78 -9.52 -3.67 4.37
CA ASN A 78 -10.20 -4.40 5.45
C ASN A 78 -9.43 -4.33 6.76
N ALA A 79 -8.10 -4.33 6.70
CA ALA A 79 -7.29 -4.24 7.91
C ALA A 79 -7.57 -2.97 8.70
N PHE A 80 -7.86 -1.89 8.01
CA PHE A 80 -8.16 -0.61 8.67
C PHE A 80 -9.64 -0.45 8.96
N VAL A 81 -10.52 -0.76 8.00
CA VAL A 81 -11.96 -0.62 8.16
C VAL A 81 -12.50 -1.58 9.23
N LYS A 82 -12.03 -2.83 9.22
CA LYS A 82 -12.47 -3.85 10.17
C LYS A 82 -11.63 -3.90 11.43
N ARG A 83 -10.69 -2.97 11.57
CA ARG A 83 -9.81 -2.86 12.74
C ARG A 83 -8.98 -4.11 13.02
N TRP A 84 -8.58 -4.83 11.99
CA TRP A 84 -7.72 -6.01 12.14
C TRP A 84 -6.40 -5.64 12.82
N LEU A 85 -5.80 -4.54 12.38
CA LEU A 85 -4.50 -4.10 12.89
C LEU A 85 -4.56 -3.83 14.40
N GLN A 86 -5.58 -3.11 14.85
CA GLN A 86 -5.76 -2.81 16.27
C GLN A 86 -5.98 -4.08 17.08
N ASN A 87 -6.77 -5.02 16.54
CA ASN A 87 -7.01 -6.30 17.20
C ASN A 87 -5.74 -7.14 17.30
N TRP A 88 -4.94 -7.17 16.24
CA TRP A 88 -3.67 -7.89 16.27
C TRP A 88 -2.72 -7.32 17.31
N LYS A 89 -2.60 -6.00 17.37
CA LYS A 89 -1.73 -5.33 18.34
C LYS A 89 -2.15 -5.67 19.77
N ARG A 90 -3.45 -5.65 20.03
CA ARG A 90 -4.01 -5.95 21.35
C ARG A 90 -3.77 -7.41 21.75
N LYS A 91 -3.73 -8.32 20.79
CA LYS A 91 -3.54 -9.76 21.01
C LYS A 91 -2.09 -10.21 20.85
N GLY A 92 -1.14 -9.27 20.81
CA GLY A 92 0.28 -9.62 20.66
C GLY A 92 0.63 -10.16 19.29
N TRP A 93 -0.05 -9.67 18.24
CA TRP A 93 0.17 -10.08 16.86
C TRP A 93 -0.21 -11.54 16.59
N LYS A 94 -1.28 -11.97 17.23
CA LYS A 94 -1.86 -13.30 17.00
C LYS A 94 -3.22 -13.18 16.33
N THR A 95 -3.56 -14.17 15.52
CA THR A 95 -4.89 -14.26 14.92
C THR A 95 -5.88 -14.74 15.99
N SER A 96 -7.17 -14.68 15.66
CA SER A 96 -8.22 -15.18 16.56
C SER A 96 -8.07 -16.66 16.87
N GLN A 97 -7.37 -17.40 16.02
CA GLN A 97 -7.13 -18.85 16.20
C GLN A 97 -5.79 -19.13 16.88
N GLY A 98 -5.07 -18.10 17.32
CA GLY A 98 -3.82 -18.25 18.05
C GLY A 98 -2.57 -18.34 17.20
N GLY A 99 -2.69 -18.33 15.88
CA GLY A 99 -1.54 -18.36 14.98
C GLY A 99 -0.91 -16.97 14.82
N ASP A 100 0.28 -16.93 14.24
CA ASP A 100 0.96 -15.67 13.97
C ASP A 100 0.29 -14.90 12.82
N VAL A 101 0.24 -13.58 12.94
CA VAL A 101 -0.29 -12.72 11.88
C VAL A 101 0.66 -12.75 10.69
N LEU A 102 0.13 -13.06 9.50
CA LEU A 102 0.92 -13.03 8.27
C LEU A 102 1.35 -11.61 7.93
N ASN A 103 2.56 -11.48 7.41
CA ASN A 103 3.11 -10.19 6.96
C ASN A 103 3.26 -9.18 8.10
N ARG A 104 3.46 -9.67 9.31
CA ARG A 104 3.60 -8.84 10.51
C ARG A 104 4.65 -7.73 10.31
N ASP A 105 5.79 -8.07 9.71
CA ASP A 105 6.86 -7.11 9.46
C ASP A 105 6.37 -5.88 8.70
N LEU A 106 5.58 -6.11 7.65
CA LEU A 106 5.03 -5.02 6.83
C LEU A 106 3.91 -4.28 7.57
N TRP A 107 3.06 -5.00 8.28
CA TRP A 107 1.99 -4.36 9.05
C TRP A 107 2.53 -3.46 10.15
N GLU A 108 3.58 -3.89 10.84
CA GLU A 108 4.21 -3.07 11.87
C GLU A 108 4.80 -1.79 11.28
N ARG A 109 5.45 -1.91 10.12
CA ARG A 109 6.01 -0.74 9.45
C ARG A 109 4.90 0.23 8.99
N LEU A 110 3.83 -0.31 8.42
CA LEU A 110 2.71 0.52 7.98
C LEU A 110 2.05 1.23 9.17
N ASP A 111 1.91 0.53 10.30
CA ASP A 111 1.36 1.12 11.52
C ASP A 111 2.19 2.32 11.98
N GLU A 112 3.52 2.20 11.96
CA GLU A 112 4.41 3.32 12.31
C GLU A 112 4.18 4.52 11.39
N LEU A 113 4.08 4.27 10.10
CA LEU A 113 3.91 5.33 9.10
C LEU A 113 2.55 6.03 9.23
N THR A 114 1.50 5.29 9.58
CA THR A 114 0.18 5.88 9.76
C THR A 114 0.09 6.70 11.06
N LYS A 115 1.07 6.61 11.94
CA LYS A 115 1.17 7.50 13.10
C LYS A 115 1.87 8.80 12.75
N ILE A 116 2.73 8.78 11.75
CA ILE A 116 3.46 9.97 11.29
C ILE A 116 2.57 10.84 10.41
N HIS A 117 1.83 10.20 9.51
CA HIS A 117 0.96 10.88 8.55
C HIS A 117 -0.50 10.67 8.92
N SER A 118 -1.36 11.61 8.53
CA SER A 118 -2.80 11.42 8.63
C SER A 118 -3.26 10.74 7.35
N VAL A 119 -3.67 9.47 7.44
CA VAL A 119 -3.96 8.66 6.27
C VAL A 119 -5.43 8.29 6.19
N SER A 120 -6.05 8.57 5.05
CA SER A 120 -7.41 8.12 4.72
C SER A 120 -7.31 7.07 3.61
N TRP A 121 -8.00 5.95 3.80
CA TRP A 121 -7.97 4.84 2.85
C TRP A 121 -9.23 4.87 1.99
N ASN A 122 -9.03 4.85 0.68
CA ASN A 122 -10.11 4.88 -0.31
C ASN A 122 -10.00 3.66 -1.20
N TRP A 123 -11.06 2.87 -1.23
CA TRP A 123 -11.08 1.69 -2.08
C TRP A 123 -11.55 2.07 -3.48
N VAL A 124 -10.84 1.58 -4.49
CA VAL A 124 -11.25 1.72 -5.89
C VAL A 124 -11.45 0.32 -6.45
N LYS A 125 -12.38 0.21 -7.37
CA LYS A 125 -12.65 -1.05 -8.04
C LYS A 125 -11.50 -1.35 -9.00
N GLY A 126 -10.96 -2.56 -8.96
CA GLY A 126 -9.90 -2.97 -9.86
C GLY A 126 -10.34 -2.83 -11.33
N HIS A 127 -9.41 -2.43 -12.19
CA HIS A 127 -9.66 -2.20 -13.61
C HIS A 127 -10.77 -1.17 -13.86
N SER A 128 -10.87 -0.18 -12.97
CA SER A 128 -11.83 0.91 -13.10
C SER A 128 -11.34 1.95 -14.11
N ASP A 129 -12.12 3.02 -14.27
CA ASP A 129 -11.76 4.14 -15.14
C ASP A 129 -10.71 5.07 -14.52
N ASN A 130 -10.12 4.70 -13.39
CA ASN A 130 -9.10 5.52 -12.74
C ASN A 130 -7.76 5.37 -13.47
N GLU A 131 -7.36 6.40 -14.19
CA GLU A 131 -6.14 6.39 -15.00
C GLU A 131 -4.89 6.13 -14.18
N ARG A 132 -4.81 6.70 -12.97
CA ARG A 132 -3.62 6.53 -12.14
C ARG A 132 -3.51 5.11 -11.58
N ASN A 133 -4.62 4.49 -11.23
CA ASN A 133 -4.59 3.10 -10.80
C ASN A 133 -4.20 2.19 -11.97
N ASN A 134 -4.68 2.48 -13.17
CA ASN A 134 -4.28 1.73 -14.37
C ASN A 134 -2.79 1.92 -14.66
N ARG A 135 -2.27 3.12 -14.44
CA ARG A 135 -0.83 3.37 -14.61
C ARG A 135 -0.03 2.59 -13.58
N CYS A 136 -0.50 2.49 -12.33
CA CYS A 136 0.16 1.68 -11.32
C CYS A 136 0.24 0.22 -11.75
N ASP A 137 -0.83 -0.32 -12.33
CA ASP A 137 -0.85 -1.68 -12.85
C ASP A 137 0.22 -1.88 -13.92
N GLU A 138 0.35 -0.93 -14.85
CA GLU A 138 1.41 -0.97 -15.86
C GLU A 138 2.80 -0.97 -15.21
N LEU A 139 3.02 -0.13 -14.21
CA LEU A 139 4.30 -0.03 -13.52
C LEU A 139 4.64 -1.32 -12.78
N VAL A 140 3.65 -1.99 -12.21
CA VAL A 140 3.85 -3.30 -11.58
C VAL A 140 4.39 -4.31 -12.60
N HIS A 141 3.79 -4.35 -13.79
CA HIS A 141 4.25 -5.25 -14.86
C HIS A 141 5.66 -4.91 -15.32
N ILE A 142 5.95 -3.62 -15.48
CA ILE A 142 7.29 -3.15 -15.84
C ILE A 142 8.30 -3.57 -14.78
N ALA A 143 7.97 -3.36 -13.51
CA ALA A 143 8.85 -3.70 -12.39
C ALA A 143 9.17 -5.19 -12.35
N ARG A 144 8.17 -6.03 -12.59
CA ARG A 144 8.36 -7.48 -12.60
C ARG A 144 9.22 -7.96 -13.78
N GLY A 145 9.42 -7.14 -14.78
CA GLY A 145 10.25 -7.51 -15.92
C GLY A 145 9.58 -8.50 -16.86
N ARG A 146 8.27 -8.42 -16.99
CA ARG A 146 7.47 -9.31 -17.79
C ARG A 146 7.99 -9.55 -19.18
#